data_351a44942c81ef37327456df8380e226
#
_entry.id   351a44942c81ef37327456df8380e226
#
_cell.length_a   1.000
_cell.length_b   1.000
_cell.length_c   1.000
_cell.angle_alpha   90.00
_cell.angle_beta   90.00
_cell.angle_gamma   90.00
#
_symmetry.space_group_name_H-M   'P 1'
#
loop_
_entity.id
_entity.type
_entity.pdbx_description
1 polymer ?
#
loop_
_entity_poly.entity_id
_entity_poly.type
_entity_poly.pdbx_seq_one_letter_code
_entity_poly.pdbx_strand_id
1 'polypeptide(L)'
;MFTHGFMSFASVTIIIACLIVMGSFTLLDINVNQIVEDIGNQNQILAYVDEDMTAQEATAQIQTKLEALDNVASVDFVSRSEARQNFLEKYDESYMEGLNDEVFRHRFVIQLVDLSQMDATKTAIENVDGIDKVNAPTEFADKFISVRNVISIVSLVLIAILGFVSLFIMSNTIKLATYGRREEIAIMKMVGASNSFIRCPFIIEGLVLGIAGG
;
A
#
# COMPACT_ATOMS: atom_id res chain seq x y z
N MET A 1 -37.21 -27.66 -15.95
CA MET A 1 -36.04 -27.24 -16.73
C MET A 1 -35.61 -25.81 -16.44
N PHE A 2 -36.50 -24.85 -16.18
CA PHE A 2 -36.18 -23.45 -15.86
C PHE A 2 -35.53 -23.20 -14.51
N THR A 3 -35.80 -24.01 -13.50
CA THR A 3 -35.28 -23.84 -12.12
C THR A 3 -33.75 -24.03 -12.00
N HIS A 4 -33.15 -24.91 -12.81
CA HIS A 4 -31.69 -25.14 -12.77
C HIS A 4 -30.92 -23.98 -13.41
N GLY A 5 -31.43 -23.36 -14.50
CA GLY A 5 -30.81 -22.21 -15.11
C GLY A 5 -30.79 -20.97 -14.17
N PHE A 6 -31.88 -20.78 -13.42
CA PHE A 6 -32.00 -19.66 -12.49
C PHE A 6 -31.04 -19.78 -11.29
N MET A 7 -30.81 -20.99 -10.78
CA MET A 7 -29.86 -21.25 -9.70
C MET A 7 -28.43 -21.04 -10.14
N SER A 8 -28.03 -21.50 -11.32
CA SER A 8 -26.69 -21.26 -11.87
C SER A 8 -26.46 -19.78 -12.16
N PHE A 9 -27.46 -19.07 -12.69
CA PHE A 9 -27.36 -17.61 -12.89
C PHE A 9 -27.18 -16.84 -11.58
N ALA A 10 -27.95 -17.17 -10.55
CA ALA A 10 -27.81 -16.55 -9.23
C ALA A 10 -26.41 -16.79 -8.63
N SER A 11 -25.87 -18.01 -8.77
CA SER A 11 -24.52 -18.33 -8.27
C SER A 11 -23.43 -17.56 -9.01
N VAL A 12 -23.51 -17.45 -10.33
CA VAL A 12 -22.58 -16.65 -11.14
C VAL A 12 -22.63 -15.18 -10.72
N THR A 13 -23.83 -14.62 -10.59
CA THR A 13 -24.00 -13.21 -10.17
C THR A 13 -23.37 -12.94 -8.80
N ILE A 14 -23.51 -13.85 -7.84
CA ILE A 14 -22.92 -13.70 -6.50
C ILE A 14 -21.40 -13.81 -6.59
N ILE A 15 -20.87 -14.75 -7.38
CA ILE A 15 -19.41 -14.90 -7.57
C ILE A 15 -18.84 -13.63 -8.19
N ILE A 16 -19.46 -13.09 -9.24
CA ILE A 16 -19.05 -11.81 -9.86
C ILE A 16 -19.07 -10.68 -8.83
N ALA A 17 -20.12 -10.55 -8.04
CA ALA A 17 -20.22 -9.53 -7.00
C ALA A 17 -19.09 -9.68 -5.97
N CYS A 18 -18.79 -10.89 -5.50
CA CYS A 18 -17.69 -11.16 -4.57
C CYS A 18 -16.33 -10.79 -5.18
N LEU A 19 -16.10 -11.12 -6.45
CA LEU A 19 -14.85 -10.80 -7.15
C LEU A 19 -14.68 -9.29 -7.37
N ILE A 20 -15.76 -8.57 -7.72
CA ILE A 20 -15.71 -7.10 -7.85
C ILE A 20 -15.37 -6.45 -6.50
N VAL A 21 -16.01 -6.89 -5.42
CA VAL A 21 -15.72 -6.35 -4.08
C VAL A 21 -14.28 -6.68 -3.67
N MET A 22 -13.85 -7.92 -3.87
CA MET A 22 -12.46 -8.34 -3.58
C MET A 22 -11.44 -7.52 -4.38
N GLY A 23 -11.66 -7.37 -5.69
CA GLY A 23 -10.81 -6.56 -6.57
C GLY A 23 -10.78 -5.09 -6.14
N SER A 24 -11.92 -4.52 -5.76
CA SER A 24 -12.00 -3.14 -5.26
C SER A 24 -11.18 -2.94 -3.99
N PHE A 25 -11.24 -3.85 -3.03
CA PHE A 25 -10.43 -3.78 -1.80
C PHE A 25 -8.95 -3.99 -2.07
N THR A 26 -8.59 -4.90 -2.99
CA THR A 26 -7.19 -5.09 -3.40
C THR A 26 -6.63 -3.82 -4.05
N LEU A 27 -7.39 -3.20 -4.97
CA LEU A 27 -7.00 -1.93 -5.59
C LEU A 27 -6.90 -0.79 -4.56
N LEU A 28 -7.80 -0.74 -3.59
CA LEU A 28 -7.77 0.25 -2.53
C LEU A 28 -6.52 0.09 -1.67
N ASP A 29 -6.15 -1.13 -1.29
CA ASP A 29 -4.93 -1.41 -0.52
C ASP A 29 -3.67 -0.98 -1.29
N ILE A 30 -3.56 -1.33 -2.57
CA ILE A 30 -2.44 -0.92 -3.44
C ILE A 30 -2.36 0.61 -3.55
N ASN A 31 -3.48 1.28 -3.81
CA ASN A 31 -3.50 2.75 -3.95
C ASN A 31 -3.17 3.46 -2.64
N VAL A 32 -3.68 2.97 -1.51
CA VAL A 32 -3.33 3.55 -0.20
C VAL A 32 -1.85 3.39 0.11
N ASN A 33 -1.26 2.23 -0.18
CA ASN A 33 0.18 2.03 -0.03
C ASN A 33 0.98 3.03 -0.90
N GLN A 34 0.56 3.24 -2.14
CA GLN A 34 1.20 4.17 -3.07
C GLN A 34 1.07 5.63 -2.61
N ILE A 35 -0.11 6.04 -2.13
CA ILE A 35 -0.33 7.38 -1.57
C ILE A 35 0.54 7.61 -0.32
N VAL A 36 0.67 6.61 0.55
CA VAL A 36 1.52 6.70 1.74
C VAL A 36 2.99 6.83 1.36
N GLU A 37 3.43 6.12 0.32
CA GLU A 37 4.79 6.21 -0.22
C GLU A 37 5.05 7.57 -0.87
N ASP A 38 4.13 8.09 -1.66
CA ASP A 38 4.21 9.42 -2.29
C ASP A 38 4.22 10.55 -1.25
N ILE A 39 3.38 10.46 -0.22
CA ILE A 39 3.39 11.41 0.91
C ILE A 39 4.67 11.24 1.73
N GLY A 40 5.17 10.02 1.86
CA GLY A 40 6.43 9.72 2.51
C GLY A 40 7.61 10.42 1.85
N ASN A 41 7.65 10.40 0.54
CA ASN A 41 8.67 11.11 -0.25
C ASN A 41 8.56 12.65 -0.12
N GLN A 42 7.40 13.20 0.25
CA GLN A 42 7.20 14.62 0.56
C GLN A 42 7.52 14.95 2.03
N ASN A 43 7.47 13.97 2.94
CA ASN A 43 7.79 14.14 4.36
C ASN A 43 9.30 13.94 4.58
N GLN A 44 10.04 14.96 4.16
CA GLN A 44 11.49 15.01 4.31
C GLN A 44 11.86 15.39 5.74
N ILE A 45 12.95 14.82 6.24
CA ILE A 45 13.57 15.31 7.46
C ILE A 45 14.47 16.51 7.08
N LEU A 46 14.25 17.63 7.74
CA LEU A 46 15.10 18.81 7.60
C LEU A 46 16.10 18.86 8.77
N ALA A 47 17.37 18.66 8.47
CA ALA A 47 18.44 18.77 9.44
C ALA A 47 19.16 20.12 9.23
N TYR A 48 19.02 21.03 10.19
CA TYR A 48 19.63 22.34 10.16
C TYR A 48 21.06 22.25 10.68
N VAL A 49 21.96 22.81 9.90
CA VAL A 49 23.40 22.87 10.22
C VAL A 49 23.64 23.97 11.25
N ASP A 50 24.67 23.80 12.07
CA ASP A 50 25.13 24.80 13.00
C ASP A 50 25.44 26.11 12.28
N GLU A 51 25.10 27.26 12.89
CA GLU A 51 25.23 28.60 12.28
C GLU A 51 26.67 28.99 12.00
N ASP A 52 27.58 28.47 12.77
CA ASP A 52 29.02 28.76 12.66
C ASP A 52 29.71 27.97 11.51
N MET A 53 29.02 26.99 10.91
CA MET A 53 29.57 26.20 9.81
C MET A 53 29.30 26.81 8.45
N THR A 54 30.33 26.81 7.60
CA THR A 54 30.20 27.19 6.19
C THR A 54 29.55 26.07 5.38
N ALA A 55 28.97 26.43 4.22
CA ALA A 55 28.36 25.44 3.31
C ALA A 55 29.34 24.34 2.88
N GLN A 56 30.61 24.69 2.68
CA GLN A 56 31.66 23.74 2.27
C GLN A 56 32.02 22.76 3.38
N GLU A 57 32.14 23.24 4.62
CA GLU A 57 32.42 22.42 5.80
C GLU A 57 31.26 21.47 6.07
N ALA A 58 30.02 21.96 6.01
CA ALA A 58 28.82 21.16 6.20
C ALA A 58 28.76 19.99 5.19
N THR A 59 28.95 20.30 3.90
CA THR A 59 28.91 19.26 2.86
C THR A 59 30.05 18.24 3.02
N ALA A 60 31.27 18.70 3.35
CA ALA A 60 32.42 17.81 3.45
C ALA A 60 32.38 16.91 4.67
N GLN A 61 31.83 17.38 5.81
CA GLN A 61 31.92 16.68 7.09
C GLN A 61 30.63 15.95 7.48
N ILE A 62 29.46 16.47 7.08
CA ILE A 62 28.15 15.99 7.53
C ILE A 62 27.49 15.11 6.49
N GLN A 63 27.53 15.46 5.21
CA GLN A 63 26.80 14.75 4.16
C GLN A 63 27.11 13.25 4.13
N THR A 64 28.39 12.89 4.14
CA THR A 64 28.81 11.48 4.12
C THR A 64 28.35 10.71 5.35
N LYS A 65 28.30 11.39 6.51
CA LYS A 65 27.80 10.78 7.75
C LYS A 65 26.31 10.53 7.69
N LEU A 66 25.53 11.46 7.12
CA LEU A 66 24.10 11.32 6.94
C LEU A 66 23.75 10.24 5.91
N GLU A 67 24.49 10.17 4.79
CA GLU A 67 24.31 9.13 3.76
C GLU A 67 24.65 7.72 4.26
N ALA A 68 25.50 7.61 5.29
CA ALA A 68 25.89 6.34 5.91
C ALA A 68 24.88 5.83 6.98
N LEU A 69 23.87 6.63 7.32
CA LEU A 69 22.84 6.21 8.28
C LEU A 69 21.88 5.20 7.64
N ASP A 70 21.48 4.23 8.45
CA ASP A 70 20.42 3.31 8.05
C ASP A 70 19.11 4.06 7.78
N ASN A 71 18.33 3.56 6.82
CA ASN A 71 17.03 4.14 6.42
C ASN A 71 17.10 5.49 5.70
N VAL A 72 18.26 5.98 5.30
CA VAL A 72 18.41 7.18 4.47
C VAL A 72 18.43 6.79 2.99
N ALA A 73 17.53 7.38 2.19
CA ALA A 73 17.43 7.15 0.75
C ALA A 73 18.26 8.16 -0.05
N SER A 74 18.16 9.45 0.31
CA SER A 74 18.96 10.53 -0.29
C SER A 74 19.19 11.65 0.71
N VAL A 75 20.27 12.39 0.49
CA VAL A 75 20.66 13.56 1.28
C VAL A 75 20.98 14.70 0.32
N ASP A 76 20.15 15.72 0.30
CA ASP A 76 20.31 16.90 -0.52
C ASP A 76 20.68 18.10 0.35
N PHE A 77 21.78 18.78 0.02
CA PHE A 77 22.20 19.99 0.72
C PHE A 77 21.51 21.21 0.10
N VAL A 78 20.85 22.00 0.92
CA VAL A 78 20.21 23.27 0.54
C VAL A 78 20.90 24.40 1.26
N SER A 79 21.51 25.29 0.49
CA SER A 79 22.18 26.46 1.00
C SER A 79 21.19 27.50 1.56
N ARG A 80 21.64 28.43 2.38
CA ARG A 80 20.83 29.55 2.90
C ARG A 80 20.18 30.36 1.75
N SER A 81 20.94 30.65 0.71
CA SER A 81 20.47 31.40 -0.45
C SER A 81 19.41 30.63 -1.26
N GLU A 82 19.61 29.34 -1.43
CA GLU A 82 18.67 28.47 -2.12
C GLU A 82 17.39 28.27 -1.30
N ALA A 83 17.51 28.11 0.03
CA ALA A 83 16.38 28.04 0.92
C ALA A 83 15.48 29.29 0.87
N ARG A 84 16.11 30.48 0.74
CA ARG A 84 15.42 31.73 0.55
C ARG A 84 14.73 31.81 -0.83
N GLN A 85 15.42 31.40 -1.88
CA GLN A 85 14.85 31.36 -3.23
C GLN A 85 13.65 30.43 -3.31
N ASN A 86 13.76 29.21 -2.79
CA ASN A 86 12.67 28.23 -2.75
C ASN A 86 11.46 28.74 -1.95
N PHE A 87 11.70 29.55 -0.92
CA PHE A 87 10.63 30.19 -0.16
C PHE A 87 9.90 31.25 -1.00
N LEU A 88 10.65 32.12 -1.71
CA LEU A 88 10.10 33.17 -2.59
C LEU A 88 9.35 32.60 -3.81
N GLU A 89 9.74 31.45 -4.32
CA GLU A 89 9.03 30.77 -5.41
C GLU A 89 7.67 30.20 -4.94
N LYS A 90 7.57 29.86 -3.66
CA LYS A 90 6.37 29.22 -3.09
C LYS A 90 5.43 30.21 -2.42
N TYR A 91 5.94 31.32 -1.91
CA TYR A 91 5.19 32.33 -1.16
C TYR A 91 5.45 33.73 -1.73
N ASP A 92 4.44 34.59 -1.63
CA ASP A 92 4.53 35.98 -2.06
C ASP A 92 5.60 36.75 -1.26
N GLU A 93 6.26 37.72 -1.90
CA GLU A 93 7.31 38.55 -1.30
C GLU A 93 6.84 39.33 -0.06
N SER A 94 5.52 39.57 0.05
CA SER A 94 4.89 40.19 1.21
C SER A 94 5.11 39.43 2.53
N TYR A 95 5.33 38.12 2.47
CA TYR A 95 5.66 37.31 3.65
C TYR A 95 7.10 37.51 4.16
N MET A 96 7.93 38.19 3.38
CA MET A 96 9.31 38.53 3.79
C MET A 96 9.40 39.84 4.57
N GLU A 97 8.35 40.66 4.61
CA GLU A 97 8.35 41.90 5.39
C GLU A 97 8.53 41.60 6.89
N GLY A 98 9.69 41.97 7.41
CA GLY A 98 10.06 41.74 8.82
C GLY A 98 10.86 40.46 9.09
N LEU A 99 11.14 39.62 8.10
CA LEU A 99 12.03 38.47 8.25
C LEU A 99 13.46 38.88 7.91
N ASN A 100 14.39 38.65 8.86
CA ASN A 100 15.83 38.81 8.62
C ASN A 100 16.34 37.59 7.79
N ASP A 101 17.32 37.80 6.92
CA ASP A 101 17.96 36.71 6.15
C ASP A 101 18.57 35.61 7.02
N GLU A 102 18.83 35.90 8.30
CA GLU A 102 19.30 34.93 9.31
C GLU A 102 18.28 33.83 9.65
N VAL A 103 17.00 34.01 9.30
CA VAL A 103 15.98 32.98 9.47
C VAL A 103 16.22 31.77 8.54
N PHE A 104 16.89 32.03 7.40
CA PHE A 104 17.24 30.96 6.47
C PHE A 104 18.61 30.39 6.86
N ARG A 105 18.63 29.09 7.16
CA ARG A 105 19.83 28.35 7.58
C ARG A 105 20.21 27.33 6.53
N HIS A 106 21.48 26.97 6.52
CA HIS A 106 21.95 25.79 5.81
C HIS A 106 21.24 24.56 6.35
N ARG A 107 20.77 23.68 5.48
CA ARG A 107 20.06 22.48 5.88
C ARG A 107 20.31 21.34 4.91
N PHE A 108 20.22 20.13 5.44
CA PHE A 108 20.09 18.92 4.65
C PHE A 108 18.61 18.52 4.57
N VAL A 109 18.18 18.17 3.38
CA VAL A 109 16.89 17.57 3.11
C VAL A 109 17.12 16.09 2.94
N ILE A 110 16.59 15.30 3.86
CA ILE A 110 16.86 13.87 3.96
C ILE A 110 15.58 13.12 3.64
N GLN A 111 15.63 12.25 2.63
CA GLN A 111 14.53 11.35 2.30
C GLN A 111 14.78 9.99 2.96
N LEU A 112 13.71 9.35 3.42
CA LEU A 112 13.76 8.07 4.09
C LEU A 112 13.30 6.94 3.17
N VAL A 113 13.87 5.74 3.39
CA VAL A 113 13.42 4.50 2.74
C VAL A 113 12.10 4.01 3.36
N ASP A 114 12.00 4.06 4.71
CA ASP A 114 10.84 3.59 5.45
C ASP A 114 10.43 4.63 6.51
N LEU A 115 9.20 5.15 6.37
CA LEU A 115 8.62 6.11 7.30
C LEU A 115 8.40 5.55 8.72
N SER A 116 8.24 4.23 8.85
CA SER A 116 8.03 3.60 10.15
C SER A 116 9.24 3.74 11.08
N GLN A 117 10.41 4.04 10.52
CA GLN A 117 11.66 4.26 11.25
C GLN A 117 12.02 5.74 11.39
N MET A 118 11.09 6.66 11.08
CA MET A 118 11.37 8.11 11.09
C MET A 118 11.88 8.61 12.45
N ASP A 119 11.30 8.18 13.56
CA ASP A 119 11.73 8.60 14.91
C ASP A 119 13.15 8.09 15.26
N ALA A 120 13.45 6.85 14.90
CA ALA A 120 14.78 6.28 15.10
C ALA A 120 15.82 7.00 14.24
N THR A 121 15.49 7.27 12.97
CA THR A 121 16.37 7.99 12.04
C THR A 121 16.56 9.45 12.47
N LYS A 122 15.48 10.12 12.90
CA LYS A 122 15.55 11.46 13.48
C LYS A 122 16.56 11.51 14.63
N THR A 123 16.45 10.59 15.58
CA THR A 123 17.38 10.50 16.73
C THR A 123 18.81 10.24 16.28
N ALA A 124 19.02 9.42 15.25
CA ALA A 124 20.34 9.18 14.68
C ALA A 124 20.93 10.44 14.04
N ILE A 125 20.12 11.22 13.32
CA ILE A 125 20.53 12.49 12.69
C ILE A 125 20.86 13.54 13.77
N GLU A 126 20.07 13.64 14.85
CA GLU A 126 20.31 14.57 15.96
C GLU A 126 21.65 14.32 16.67
N ASN A 127 22.18 13.11 16.61
CA ASN A 127 23.48 12.74 17.17
C ASN A 127 24.66 12.98 16.22
N VAL A 128 24.44 13.51 15.02
CA VAL A 128 25.51 13.84 14.07
C VAL A 128 26.11 15.20 14.45
N ASP A 129 27.42 15.23 14.73
CA ASP A 129 28.15 16.47 15.04
C ASP A 129 28.01 17.49 13.89
N GLY A 130 27.59 18.72 14.20
CA GLY A 130 27.37 19.81 13.27
C GLY A 130 25.91 20.00 12.86
N ILE A 131 24.99 19.17 13.37
CA ILE A 131 23.55 19.38 13.29
C ILE A 131 23.05 20.05 14.57
N ASP A 132 22.40 21.20 14.42
CA ASP A 132 21.86 21.95 15.55
C ASP A 132 20.39 21.55 15.84
N LYS A 133 19.60 21.39 14.79
CA LYS A 133 18.17 21.11 14.91
C LYS A 133 17.67 20.18 13.80
N VAL A 134 16.83 19.23 14.19
CA VAL A 134 16.17 18.33 13.25
C VAL A 134 14.65 18.55 13.29
N ASN A 135 14.08 18.83 12.15
CA ASN A 135 12.62 18.93 11.97
C ASN A 135 12.13 17.73 11.15
N ALA A 136 11.37 16.87 11.79
CA ALA A 136 10.77 15.69 11.18
C ALA A 136 9.27 15.65 11.50
N PRO A 137 8.39 15.46 10.53
CA PRO A 137 6.94 15.42 10.74
C PRO A 137 6.49 14.05 11.28
N THR A 138 7.04 13.61 12.41
CA THR A 138 6.83 12.26 12.98
C THR A 138 5.38 11.99 13.34
N GLU A 139 4.63 12.99 13.85
CA GLU A 139 3.20 12.81 14.17
C GLU A 139 2.35 12.49 12.95
N PHE A 140 2.71 13.00 11.77
CA PHE A 140 2.02 12.68 10.53
C PHE A 140 2.36 11.27 10.07
N ALA A 141 3.63 10.90 10.12
CA ALA A 141 4.09 9.56 9.74
C ALA A 141 3.37 8.47 10.53
N ASP A 142 3.28 8.59 11.86
CA ASP A 142 2.61 7.63 12.73
C ASP A 142 1.12 7.48 12.40
N LYS A 143 0.43 8.59 12.14
CA LYS A 143 -0.99 8.57 11.77
C LYS A 143 -1.21 7.88 10.43
N PHE A 144 -0.36 8.15 9.43
CA PHE A 144 -0.45 7.52 8.11
C PHE A 144 -0.18 6.02 8.18
N ILE A 145 0.84 5.61 8.92
CA ILE A 145 1.17 4.19 9.13
C ILE A 145 0.01 3.47 9.82
N SER A 146 -0.59 4.09 10.84
CA SER A 146 -1.73 3.52 11.55
C SER A 146 -2.94 3.33 10.63
N VAL A 147 -3.29 4.33 9.82
CA VAL A 147 -4.39 4.25 8.84
C VAL A 147 -4.11 3.17 7.81
N ARG A 148 -2.90 3.13 7.23
CA ARG A 148 -2.48 2.09 6.30
C ARG A 148 -2.66 0.69 6.88
N ASN A 149 -2.17 0.46 8.09
CA ASN A 149 -2.24 -0.85 8.75
C ASN A 149 -3.69 -1.28 8.99
N VAL A 150 -4.56 -0.36 9.43
CA VAL A 150 -5.99 -0.64 9.61
C VAL A 150 -6.65 -1.02 8.30
N ILE A 151 -6.41 -0.25 7.22
CA ILE A 151 -6.97 -0.54 5.90
C ILE A 151 -6.48 -1.90 5.39
N SER A 152 -5.19 -2.18 5.50
CA SER A 152 -4.58 -3.44 5.03
C SER A 152 -5.15 -4.65 5.79
N ILE A 153 -5.28 -4.57 7.12
CA ILE A 153 -5.88 -5.64 7.93
C ILE A 153 -7.35 -5.84 7.57
N VAL A 154 -8.13 -4.77 7.45
CA VAL A 154 -9.55 -4.85 7.10
C VAL A 154 -9.72 -5.46 5.69
N SER A 155 -8.91 -5.01 4.72
CA SER A 155 -8.92 -5.53 3.35
C SER A 155 -8.59 -7.03 3.34
N LEU A 156 -7.55 -7.45 4.06
CA LEU A 156 -7.14 -8.86 4.15
C LEU A 156 -8.25 -9.74 4.72
N VAL A 157 -8.89 -9.30 5.81
CA VAL A 157 -9.98 -10.02 6.46
C VAL A 157 -11.19 -10.13 5.53
N LEU A 158 -11.57 -9.04 4.85
CA LEU A 158 -12.67 -9.04 3.89
C LEU A 158 -12.39 -9.96 2.70
N ILE A 159 -11.20 -9.91 2.13
CA ILE A 159 -10.77 -10.80 1.03
C ILE A 159 -10.88 -12.26 1.46
N ALA A 160 -10.43 -12.59 2.66
CA ALA A 160 -10.50 -13.96 3.19
C ALA A 160 -11.96 -14.43 3.38
N ILE A 161 -12.82 -13.57 3.95
CA ILE A 161 -14.25 -13.88 4.15
C ILE A 161 -14.95 -14.05 2.81
N LEU A 162 -14.77 -13.14 1.87
CA LEU A 162 -15.39 -13.19 0.55
C LEU A 162 -14.91 -14.40 -0.25
N GLY A 163 -13.62 -14.74 -0.18
CA GLY A 163 -13.08 -15.95 -0.77
C GLY A 163 -13.71 -17.21 -0.20
N PHE A 164 -13.88 -17.30 1.12
CA PHE A 164 -14.54 -18.42 1.77
C PHE A 164 -16.01 -18.52 1.35
N VAL A 165 -16.74 -17.42 1.35
CA VAL A 165 -18.15 -17.37 0.91
C VAL A 165 -18.28 -17.80 -0.56
N SER A 166 -17.41 -17.33 -1.44
CA SER A 166 -17.38 -17.70 -2.85
C SER A 166 -17.17 -19.20 -3.05
N LEU A 167 -16.19 -19.79 -2.35
CA LEU A 167 -15.94 -21.25 -2.36
C LEU A 167 -17.14 -22.04 -1.82
N PHE A 168 -17.77 -21.56 -0.75
CA PHE A 168 -18.95 -22.19 -0.18
C PHE A 168 -20.14 -22.19 -1.14
N ILE A 169 -20.39 -21.06 -1.80
CA ILE A 169 -21.47 -20.94 -2.80
C ILE A 169 -21.20 -21.86 -3.98
N MET A 170 -19.97 -21.86 -4.52
CA MET A 170 -19.57 -22.73 -5.63
C MET A 170 -19.75 -24.22 -5.25
N SER A 171 -19.31 -24.60 -4.06
CA SER A 171 -19.47 -25.97 -3.56
C SER A 171 -20.94 -26.40 -3.46
N ASN A 172 -21.80 -25.51 -2.94
CA ASN A 172 -23.24 -25.77 -2.84
C ASN A 172 -23.91 -25.86 -4.21
N THR A 173 -23.51 -25.01 -5.16
CA THR A 173 -24.05 -25.02 -6.54
C THR A 173 -23.70 -26.34 -7.24
N ILE A 174 -22.44 -26.78 -7.16
CA ILE A 174 -21.98 -28.04 -7.74
C ILE A 174 -22.73 -29.21 -7.08
N LYS A 175 -22.90 -29.20 -5.75
CA LYS A 175 -23.63 -30.23 -5.03
C LYS A 175 -25.09 -30.33 -5.48
N LEU A 176 -25.76 -29.19 -5.68
CA LEU A 176 -27.15 -29.14 -6.14
C LEU A 176 -27.28 -29.63 -7.58
N ALA A 177 -26.37 -29.24 -8.48
CA ALA A 177 -26.31 -29.71 -9.86
C ALA A 177 -26.09 -31.24 -9.90
N THR A 178 -25.23 -31.77 -9.08
CA THR A 178 -24.97 -33.21 -8.96
C THR A 178 -26.22 -33.97 -8.46
N TYR A 179 -26.94 -33.39 -7.49
CA TYR A 179 -28.15 -34.00 -6.95
C TYR A 179 -29.28 -34.06 -7.98
N GLY A 180 -29.42 -33.03 -8.84
CA GLY A 180 -30.39 -33.01 -9.93
C GLY A 180 -30.14 -34.07 -11.00
N ARG A 181 -28.90 -34.55 -11.18
CA ARG A 181 -28.48 -35.55 -12.16
C ARG A 181 -28.21 -36.94 -11.55
N ARG A 182 -28.74 -37.20 -10.36
CA ARG A 182 -28.47 -38.44 -9.60
C ARG A 182 -28.85 -39.73 -10.40
N GLU A 183 -29.92 -39.71 -11.20
CA GLU A 183 -30.37 -40.84 -12.00
C GLU A 183 -29.40 -41.15 -13.14
N GLU A 184 -28.92 -40.11 -13.85
CA GLU A 184 -27.88 -40.23 -14.88
C GLU A 184 -26.57 -40.80 -14.32
N ILE A 185 -26.18 -40.32 -13.12
CA ILE A 185 -24.97 -40.80 -12.40
C ILE A 185 -25.14 -42.27 -11.99
N ALA A 186 -26.37 -42.66 -11.56
CA ALA A 186 -26.65 -44.05 -11.20
C ALA A 186 -26.54 -44.99 -12.41
N ILE A 187 -27.05 -44.55 -13.58
CA ILE A 187 -26.93 -45.29 -14.82
C ILE A 187 -25.46 -45.44 -15.22
N MET A 188 -24.66 -44.35 -15.18
CA MET A 188 -23.25 -44.40 -15.52
C MET A 188 -22.47 -45.34 -14.60
N LYS A 189 -22.80 -45.40 -13.30
CA LYS A 189 -22.23 -46.37 -12.36
C LYS A 189 -22.59 -47.80 -12.67
N MET A 190 -23.83 -48.06 -13.08
CA MET A 190 -24.26 -49.41 -13.44
C MET A 190 -23.55 -49.94 -14.69
N VAL A 191 -23.16 -49.05 -15.63
CA VAL A 191 -22.40 -49.41 -16.86
C VAL A 191 -20.87 -49.49 -16.58
N GLY A 192 -20.43 -49.29 -15.32
CA GLY A 192 -19.02 -49.43 -14.91
C GLY A 192 -18.18 -48.15 -15.10
N ALA A 193 -18.77 -46.99 -15.25
CA ALA A 193 -18.01 -45.74 -15.36
C ALA A 193 -17.17 -45.46 -14.10
N SER A 194 -15.94 -45.03 -14.32
CA SER A 194 -15.04 -44.67 -13.23
C SER A 194 -15.49 -43.41 -12.49
N ASN A 195 -15.14 -43.28 -11.20
CA ASN A 195 -15.48 -42.08 -10.41
C ASN A 195 -14.88 -40.79 -11.00
N SER A 196 -13.73 -40.88 -11.66
CA SER A 196 -13.09 -39.72 -12.33
C SER A 196 -13.89 -39.28 -13.53
N PHE A 197 -14.41 -40.21 -14.32
CA PHE A 197 -15.25 -39.94 -15.50
C PHE A 197 -16.57 -39.24 -15.09
N ILE A 198 -17.18 -39.69 -13.99
CA ILE A 198 -18.42 -39.09 -13.45
C ILE A 198 -18.16 -37.66 -12.91
N ARG A 199 -17.00 -37.41 -12.34
CA ARG A 199 -16.66 -36.08 -11.76
C ARG A 199 -16.21 -35.05 -12.81
N CYS A 200 -15.65 -35.50 -13.94
CA CYS A 200 -15.08 -34.64 -14.97
C CYS A 200 -16.03 -33.50 -15.44
N PRO A 201 -17.31 -33.77 -15.79
CA PRO A 201 -18.25 -32.71 -16.19
C PRO A 201 -18.44 -31.63 -15.13
N PHE A 202 -18.49 -31.99 -13.85
CA PHE A 202 -18.68 -31.02 -12.74
C PHE A 202 -17.44 -30.17 -12.49
N ILE A 203 -16.24 -30.72 -12.72
CA ILE A 203 -15.00 -29.96 -12.64
C ILE A 203 -14.95 -28.93 -13.78
N ILE A 204 -15.31 -29.33 -14.98
CA ILE A 204 -15.36 -28.44 -16.16
C ILE A 204 -16.41 -27.34 -15.93
N GLU A 205 -17.60 -27.70 -15.42
CA GLU A 205 -18.66 -26.73 -15.10
C GLU A 205 -18.18 -25.70 -14.06
N GLY A 206 -17.49 -26.16 -12.99
CA GLY A 206 -16.89 -25.27 -11.99
C GLY A 206 -15.81 -24.35 -12.59
N LEU A 207 -15.00 -24.87 -13.50
CA LEU A 207 -13.95 -24.09 -14.17
C LEU A 207 -14.55 -23.04 -15.12
N VAL A 208 -15.59 -23.41 -15.89
CA VAL A 208 -16.30 -22.47 -16.76
C VAL A 208 -16.99 -21.37 -15.96
N LEU A 209 -17.64 -21.73 -14.84
CA LEU A 209 -18.24 -20.74 -13.92
C LEU A 209 -17.19 -19.81 -13.31
N GLY A 210 -16.02 -20.32 -12.95
CA GLY A 210 -14.91 -19.51 -12.44
C GLY A 210 -14.37 -18.53 -13.50
N ILE A 211 -14.19 -18.98 -14.75
CA ILE A 211 -13.72 -18.11 -15.84
C ILE A 211 -14.79 -17.09 -16.26
N ALA A 212 -16.07 -17.47 -16.23
CA ALA A 212 -17.15 -16.55 -16.60
C ALA A 212 -17.43 -15.50 -15.51
N GLY A 213 -17.04 -15.78 -14.27
CA GLY A 213 -17.20 -14.87 -13.12
C GLY A 213 -15.99 -13.98 -12.84
N GLY A 214 -14.79 -14.32 -13.34
CA GLY A 214 -13.55 -13.57 -13.16
C GLY A 214 -13.12 -12.86 -14.41
#